data_915973b89890948638de119687f9e131
#
_entry.id   915973b89890948638de119687f9e131
#
_cell.length_a   1.000
_cell.length_b   1.000
_cell.length_c   1.000
_cell.angle_alpha   90.00
_cell.angle_beta   90.00
_cell.angle_gamma   90.00
#
_symmetry.space_group_name_H-M   'P 1'
#
loop_
_entity.id
_entity.type
_entity.pdbx_description
1 polymer ?
#
loop_
_entity_poly.entity_id
_entity_poly.type
_entity_poly.pdbx_seq_one_letter_code
_entity_poly.pdbx_strand_id
1 'polypeptide(L)'
;SNFSEPLKNMIKDSRTNLLRVIHYPPFLGDEDSKSLRAAAHEDINLITLLVAGTRPGLEAKDKNGNWHQITTDPGTIIVNIGDMLKEVSGGYYPSTTHRVVNPSSEINNDSRYSMPLFLHPRDEVKLSKNYTANTYLKERLLEIGLKS
;
A
#
# COMPACT_ATOMS: atom_id res chain seq x y z
N SER A 1 22.65 -9.52 -5.49
CA SER A 1 21.53 -8.73 -4.95
C SER A 1 22.09 -7.39 -4.48
N ASN A 2 21.37 -6.32 -4.72
CA ASN A 2 21.76 -4.96 -4.29
C ASN A 2 21.42 -4.70 -2.81
N PHE A 3 20.91 -5.70 -2.12
CA PHE A 3 20.52 -5.56 -0.71
C PHE A 3 21.75 -5.39 0.18
N SER A 4 21.76 -4.34 1.00
CA SER A 4 22.80 -4.08 2.01
C SER A 4 22.76 -5.11 3.15
N GLU A 5 21.57 -5.66 3.42
CA GLU A 5 21.29 -6.68 4.43
C GLU A 5 20.03 -7.47 4.06
N PRO A 6 19.77 -8.65 4.66
CA PRO A 6 18.53 -9.40 4.45
C PRO A 6 17.28 -8.58 4.81
N LEU A 7 16.21 -8.69 4.03
CA LEU A 7 14.97 -7.93 4.26
C LEU A 7 14.42 -8.06 5.70
N LYS A 8 14.50 -9.27 6.28
CA LYS A 8 14.09 -9.49 7.67
C LYS A 8 14.85 -8.63 8.69
N ASN A 9 16.12 -8.31 8.38
CA ASN A 9 16.94 -7.48 9.24
C ASN A 9 16.60 -6.00 9.05
N MET A 10 16.23 -5.59 7.83
CA MET A 10 15.84 -4.20 7.54
C MET A 10 14.64 -3.75 8.38
N ILE A 11 13.66 -4.66 8.59
CA ILE A 11 12.44 -4.36 9.36
C ILE A 11 12.56 -4.67 10.86
N LYS A 12 13.58 -5.43 11.27
CA LYS A 12 13.81 -5.74 12.68
C LYS A 12 14.07 -4.45 13.46
N ASP A 13 13.37 -4.28 14.57
CA ASP A 13 13.45 -3.10 15.44
C ASP A 13 13.08 -1.76 14.75
N SER A 14 12.41 -1.82 13.58
CA SER A 14 11.88 -0.63 12.93
C SER A 14 10.79 0.00 13.79
N ARG A 15 10.88 1.33 14.00
CA ARG A 15 9.91 2.11 14.79
C ARG A 15 8.84 2.77 13.93
N THR A 16 8.91 2.59 12.61
CA THR A 16 8.01 3.22 11.63
C THR A 16 7.01 2.23 11.03
N ASN A 17 6.98 0.98 11.52
CA ASN A 17 5.92 0.05 11.18
C ASN A 17 4.57 0.60 11.64
N LEU A 18 3.57 0.59 10.77
CA LEU A 18 2.28 1.20 11.01
C LEU A 18 1.13 0.25 10.69
N LEU A 19 0.32 -0.10 11.68
CA LEU A 19 -0.99 -0.69 11.45
C LEU A 19 -2.01 0.45 11.33
N ARG A 20 -2.66 0.54 10.18
CA ARG A 20 -3.71 1.53 9.93
C ARG A 20 -5.07 0.84 9.97
N VAL A 21 -6.02 1.44 10.68
CA VAL A 21 -7.42 1.03 10.64
C VAL A 21 -8.18 2.05 9.82
N ILE A 22 -8.76 1.62 8.70
CA ILE A 22 -9.46 2.49 7.75
C ILE A 22 -10.94 2.07 7.74
N HIS A 23 -11.82 3.04 7.97
CA HIS A 23 -13.25 2.89 7.83
C HIS A 23 -13.73 3.65 6.60
N TYR A 24 -14.35 2.95 5.68
CA TYR A 24 -15.07 3.51 4.55
C TYR A 24 -16.57 3.41 4.87
N PRO A 25 -17.26 4.53 5.12
CA PRO A 25 -18.70 4.52 5.43
C PRO A 25 -19.53 4.06 4.23
N PRO A 26 -20.81 3.75 4.43
CA PRO A 26 -21.75 3.59 3.34
C PRO A 26 -21.82 4.85 2.48
N PHE A 27 -22.10 4.69 1.20
CA PHE A 27 -22.35 5.79 0.28
C PHE A 27 -23.72 6.44 0.58
N LEU A 28 -23.76 7.77 0.63
CA LEU A 28 -24.98 8.53 0.86
C LEU A 28 -25.77 8.83 -0.43
N GLY A 29 -25.15 8.61 -1.57
CA GLY A 29 -25.76 8.76 -2.90
C GLY A 29 -25.59 10.15 -3.53
N ASP A 30 -24.96 11.08 -2.83
CA ASP A 30 -24.65 12.44 -3.28
C ASP A 30 -23.16 12.64 -3.65
N GLU A 31 -22.35 11.57 -3.52
CA GLU A 31 -20.94 11.62 -3.88
C GLU A 31 -20.76 11.67 -5.40
N ASP A 32 -19.68 12.35 -5.85
CA ASP A 32 -19.31 12.34 -7.26
C ASP A 32 -19.13 10.89 -7.75
N SER A 33 -19.83 10.55 -8.84
CA SER A 33 -19.80 9.21 -9.45
C SER A 33 -18.39 8.76 -9.85
N LYS A 34 -17.43 9.69 -9.97
CA LYS A 34 -16.02 9.44 -10.26
C LYS A 34 -15.16 9.29 -9.00
N SER A 35 -15.71 9.57 -7.82
CA SER A 35 -14.96 9.42 -6.58
C SER A 35 -14.62 7.95 -6.32
N LEU A 36 -13.47 7.69 -5.73
CA LEU A 36 -13.02 6.37 -5.31
C LEU A 36 -12.85 6.35 -3.79
N ARG A 37 -13.10 5.21 -3.16
CA ARG A 37 -12.81 5.03 -1.73
C ARG A 37 -11.32 5.24 -1.42
N ALA A 38 -10.44 4.80 -2.32
CA ALA A 38 -9.03 5.21 -2.36
C ALA A 38 -8.56 5.33 -3.80
N ALA A 39 -7.98 6.49 -4.14
CA ALA A 39 -7.38 6.73 -5.46
C ALA A 39 -6.21 5.78 -5.74
N ALA A 40 -5.87 5.61 -7.01
CA ALA A 40 -4.73 4.80 -7.42
C ALA A 40 -3.42 5.36 -6.82
N HIS A 41 -2.66 4.52 -6.13
CA HIS A 41 -1.40 4.87 -5.48
C HIS A 41 -0.48 3.66 -5.35
N GLU A 42 0.75 3.91 -4.97
CA GLU A 42 1.75 2.94 -4.54
C GLU A 42 2.09 3.21 -3.07
N ASP A 43 2.33 2.15 -2.28
CA ASP A 43 2.74 2.30 -0.89
C ASP A 43 4.23 2.65 -0.82
N ILE A 44 4.60 3.57 0.07
CA ILE A 44 5.99 4.05 0.17
C ILE A 44 6.91 3.04 0.88
N ASN A 45 6.37 2.09 1.64
CA ASN A 45 7.07 1.14 2.50
C ASN A 45 7.84 0.03 1.74
N LEU A 46 8.37 -0.99 2.46
CA LEU A 46 8.90 -2.21 1.84
C LEU A 46 7.77 -3.11 1.32
N ILE A 47 6.90 -3.54 2.22
CA ILE A 47 5.74 -4.38 1.89
C ILE A 47 4.57 -4.01 2.79
N THR A 48 3.37 -4.19 2.25
CA THR A 48 2.12 -4.10 3.02
C THR A 48 1.53 -5.48 3.18
N LEU A 49 1.13 -5.81 4.39
CA LEU A 49 0.35 -6.99 4.71
C LEU A 49 -1.09 -6.56 4.97
N LEU A 50 -2.01 -7.06 4.16
CA LEU A 50 -3.43 -6.75 4.29
C LEU A 50 -4.22 -8.02 4.55
N VAL A 51 -4.78 -8.14 5.75
CA VAL A 51 -5.80 -9.13 6.03
C VAL A 51 -7.02 -8.80 5.18
N ALA A 52 -7.66 -9.82 4.61
CA ALA A 52 -8.85 -9.67 3.79
C ALA A 52 -9.84 -8.68 4.40
N GLY A 53 -10.19 -7.65 3.65
CA GLY A 53 -11.15 -6.64 4.06
C GLY A 53 -12.56 -7.23 4.24
N THR A 54 -13.41 -6.53 4.99
CA THR A 54 -14.78 -7.01 5.24
C THR A 54 -15.68 -6.99 4.01
N ARG A 55 -15.27 -6.30 2.94
CA ARG A 55 -16.03 -6.15 1.68
C ARG A 55 -15.07 -6.05 0.48
N PRO A 56 -15.50 -6.43 -0.73
CA PRO A 56 -14.70 -6.28 -1.96
C PRO A 56 -14.39 -4.81 -2.29
N GLY A 57 -13.65 -4.58 -3.37
CA GLY A 57 -13.33 -3.27 -3.92
C GLY A 57 -11.85 -2.98 -4.09
N LEU A 58 -10.95 -3.82 -3.56
CA LEU A 58 -9.53 -3.68 -3.83
C LEU A 58 -9.23 -4.14 -5.26
N GLU A 59 -8.51 -3.30 -6.00
CA GLU A 59 -8.01 -3.60 -7.34
C GLU A 59 -6.52 -3.30 -7.43
N ALA A 60 -5.78 -4.16 -8.12
CA ALA A 60 -4.37 -3.97 -8.44
C ALA A 60 -4.17 -3.86 -9.94
N LYS A 61 -3.19 -3.04 -10.33
CA LYS A 61 -2.86 -2.78 -11.74
C LYS A 61 -1.72 -3.68 -12.19
N ASP A 62 -1.91 -4.40 -13.30
CA ASP A 62 -0.85 -5.22 -13.88
C ASP A 62 0.15 -4.37 -14.70
N LYS A 63 1.22 -5.01 -15.17
CA LYS A 63 2.26 -4.38 -16.01
C LYS A 63 1.77 -3.88 -17.37
N ASN A 64 0.61 -4.35 -17.83
CA ASN A 64 -0.01 -3.93 -19.10
C ASN A 64 -0.98 -2.77 -18.88
N GLY A 65 -1.18 -2.34 -17.62
CA GLY A 65 -2.08 -1.25 -17.26
C GLY A 65 -3.51 -1.68 -16.97
N ASN A 66 -3.82 -2.99 -16.97
CA ASN A 66 -5.16 -3.49 -16.67
C ASN A 66 -5.38 -3.59 -15.16
N TRP A 67 -6.61 -3.25 -14.73
CA TRP A 67 -7.04 -3.39 -13.34
C TRP A 67 -7.64 -4.77 -13.11
N HIS A 68 -7.20 -5.43 -12.05
CA HIS A 68 -7.68 -6.74 -11.61
C HIS A 68 -8.27 -6.62 -10.22
N GLN A 69 -9.50 -7.09 -10.05
CA GLN A 69 -10.12 -7.20 -8.74
C GLN A 69 -9.38 -8.26 -7.91
N ILE A 70 -9.01 -7.88 -6.70
CA ILE A 70 -8.38 -8.79 -5.75
C ILE A 70 -9.47 -9.38 -4.87
N THR A 71 -9.74 -10.66 -5.09
CA THR A 71 -10.66 -11.43 -4.24
C THR A 71 -9.97 -11.80 -2.94
N THR A 72 -10.71 -11.65 -1.85
CA THR A 72 -10.17 -11.87 -0.51
C THR A 72 -11.05 -12.87 0.22
N ASP A 73 -10.65 -14.13 0.20
CA ASP A 73 -11.32 -15.15 1.00
C ASP A 73 -10.95 -15.00 2.49
N PRO A 74 -11.83 -15.36 3.41
CA PRO A 74 -11.51 -15.36 4.83
C PRO A 74 -10.22 -16.15 5.13
N GLY A 75 -9.31 -15.56 5.90
CA GLY A 75 -8.02 -16.15 6.22
C GLY A 75 -6.89 -15.87 5.21
N THR A 76 -7.19 -15.18 4.11
CA THR A 76 -6.17 -14.76 3.13
C THR A 76 -5.45 -13.51 3.61
N ILE A 77 -4.13 -13.48 3.43
CA ILE A 77 -3.29 -12.28 3.58
C ILE A 77 -2.80 -11.86 2.21
N ILE A 78 -3.12 -10.64 1.82
CA ILE A 78 -2.59 -10.01 0.62
C ILE A 78 -1.26 -9.35 0.97
N VAL A 79 -0.25 -9.57 0.13
CA VAL A 79 1.06 -8.94 0.27
C VAL A 79 1.31 -8.11 -0.98
N ASN A 80 1.47 -6.80 -0.84
CA ASN A 80 1.89 -5.94 -1.94
C ASN A 80 3.25 -5.30 -1.69
N ILE A 81 3.99 -5.13 -2.77
CA ILE A 81 5.32 -4.52 -2.79
C ILE A 81 5.16 -3.01 -2.79
N GLY A 82 5.93 -2.33 -1.95
CA GLY A 82 6.01 -0.89 -1.89
C GLY A 82 7.27 -0.32 -2.57
N ASP A 83 7.33 1.00 -2.63
CA ASP A 83 8.37 1.75 -3.34
C ASP A 83 9.78 1.53 -2.77
N MET A 84 9.91 1.39 -1.45
CA MET A 84 11.22 1.13 -0.85
C MET A 84 11.78 -0.24 -1.24
N LEU A 85 10.91 -1.26 -1.43
CA LEU A 85 11.39 -2.56 -1.92
C LEU A 85 11.76 -2.48 -3.41
N LYS A 86 11.02 -1.72 -4.21
CA LYS A 86 11.38 -1.41 -5.59
C LYS A 86 12.75 -0.74 -5.66
N GLU A 87 12.98 0.29 -4.83
CA GLU A 87 14.25 1.03 -4.80
C GLU A 87 15.42 0.12 -4.37
N VAL A 88 15.32 -0.59 -3.25
CA VAL A 88 16.42 -1.42 -2.73
C VAL A 88 16.71 -2.64 -3.60
N SER A 89 15.74 -3.11 -4.37
CA SER A 89 15.94 -4.21 -5.33
C SER A 89 16.48 -3.74 -6.69
N GLY A 90 16.64 -2.43 -6.89
CA GLY A 90 17.00 -1.87 -8.20
C GLY A 90 15.91 -2.10 -9.26
N GLY A 91 14.64 -2.10 -8.86
CA GLY A 91 13.49 -2.30 -9.74
C GLY A 91 13.13 -3.77 -10.02
N TYR A 92 13.86 -4.73 -9.44
CA TYR A 92 13.54 -6.16 -9.63
C TYR A 92 12.14 -6.52 -9.11
N TYR A 93 11.75 -5.96 -7.97
CA TYR A 93 10.40 -6.05 -7.44
C TYR A 93 9.68 -4.73 -7.72
N PRO A 94 8.74 -4.69 -8.69
CA PRO A 94 8.00 -3.46 -8.98
C PRO A 94 7.02 -3.14 -7.85
N SER A 95 6.85 -1.86 -7.55
CA SER A 95 5.79 -1.41 -6.66
C SER A 95 4.42 -1.68 -7.29
N THR A 96 3.44 -2.02 -6.47
CA THR A 96 2.13 -2.43 -6.94
C THR A 96 1.14 -1.27 -6.85
N THR A 97 0.82 -0.67 -8.01
CA THR A 97 -0.25 0.33 -8.07
C THR A 97 -1.59 -0.33 -7.75
N HIS A 98 -2.31 0.20 -6.79
CA HIS A 98 -3.60 -0.32 -6.37
C HIS A 98 -4.58 0.80 -6.01
N ARG A 99 -5.89 0.46 -5.94
CA ARG A 99 -6.96 1.39 -5.61
C ARG A 99 -8.10 0.67 -4.89
N VAL A 100 -9.00 1.43 -4.26
CA VAL A 100 -10.25 0.89 -3.71
C VAL A 100 -11.41 1.57 -4.41
N VAL A 101 -12.15 0.79 -5.18
CA VAL A 101 -13.33 1.26 -5.92
C VAL A 101 -14.57 1.26 -5.02
N ASN A 102 -15.56 2.03 -5.44
CA ASN A 102 -16.87 2.07 -4.78
C ASN A 102 -17.61 0.76 -5.04
N PRO A 103 -18.50 0.33 -4.12
CA PRO A 103 -19.38 -0.79 -4.38
C PRO A 103 -20.27 -0.49 -5.60
N SER A 104 -20.52 -1.50 -6.43
CA SER A 104 -21.58 -1.40 -7.46
C SER A 104 -22.94 -1.32 -6.78
N SER A 105 -23.93 -0.73 -7.49
CA SER A 105 -25.32 -0.63 -7.00
C SER A 105 -25.98 -1.97 -6.65
N GLU A 106 -25.41 -3.07 -7.12
CA GLU A 106 -25.89 -4.44 -6.85
C GLU A 106 -25.32 -5.04 -5.56
N ILE A 107 -24.28 -4.41 -4.97
CA ILE A 107 -23.67 -4.85 -3.71
C ILE A 107 -24.23 -3.99 -2.58
N ASN A 108 -24.58 -4.65 -1.46
CA ASN A 108 -25.00 -3.95 -0.24
C ASN A 108 -24.06 -2.78 0.07
N ASN A 109 -24.62 -1.59 0.18
CA ASN A 109 -23.89 -0.37 0.50
C ASN A 109 -23.54 -0.29 2.00
N ASP A 110 -22.76 -1.26 2.45
CA ASP A 110 -22.33 -1.36 3.84
C ASP A 110 -20.98 -0.69 4.09
N SER A 111 -20.70 -0.41 5.35
CA SER A 111 -19.36 -0.02 5.80
C SER A 111 -18.32 -1.07 5.42
N ARG A 112 -17.14 -0.59 5.00
CA ARG A 112 -15.97 -1.42 4.74
C ARG A 112 -14.84 -1.04 5.68
N TYR A 113 -14.26 -2.04 6.32
CA TYR A 113 -13.05 -1.87 7.13
C TYR A 113 -11.85 -2.49 6.41
N SER A 114 -10.70 -1.85 6.54
CA SER A 114 -9.43 -2.31 5.98
C SER A 114 -8.33 -2.06 7.01
N MET A 115 -7.46 -3.03 7.21
CA MET A 115 -6.39 -2.97 8.23
C MET A 115 -5.04 -3.34 7.62
N PRO A 116 -4.46 -2.49 6.77
CA PRO A 116 -3.12 -2.71 6.24
C PRO A 116 -2.07 -2.50 7.32
N LEU A 117 -1.09 -3.41 7.37
CA LEU A 117 0.14 -3.28 8.13
C LEU A 117 1.27 -2.90 7.18
N PHE A 118 1.75 -1.68 7.29
CA PHE A 118 2.86 -1.14 6.52
C PHE A 118 4.17 -1.46 7.21
N LEU A 119 5.02 -2.28 6.59
CA LEU A 119 6.32 -2.64 7.11
C LEU A 119 7.39 -1.74 6.47
N HIS A 120 8.01 -0.93 7.30
CA HIS A 120 9.09 -0.04 6.91
C HIS A 120 10.45 -0.56 7.39
N PRO A 121 11.53 -0.32 6.65
CA PRO A 121 12.86 -0.56 7.16
C PRO A 121 13.21 0.45 8.27
N ARG A 122 14.25 0.18 9.04
CA ARG A 122 14.83 1.18 9.94
C ARG A 122 15.31 2.39 9.13
N ASP A 123 15.30 3.56 9.74
CA ASP A 123 15.60 4.85 9.12
C ASP A 123 16.97 4.90 8.42
N GLU A 124 17.98 4.25 9.00
CA GLU A 124 19.35 4.24 8.52
C GLU A 124 19.63 3.23 7.39
N VAL A 125 18.68 2.33 7.10
CA VAL A 125 18.83 1.31 6.05
C VAL A 125 19.07 1.96 4.69
N LYS A 126 20.16 1.61 4.03
CA LYS A 126 20.46 2.07 2.67
C LYS A 126 19.59 1.33 1.67
N LEU A 127 18.75 2.07 0.96
CA LEU A 127 17.92 1.57 -0.13
C LEU A 127 18.69 1.60 -1.45
N SER A 128 19.50 2.64 -1.65
CA SER A 128 20.32 2.81 -2.86
C SER A 128 21.55 3.70 -2.56
N LYS A 129 22.27 4.09 -3.60
CA LYS A 129 23.37 5.08 -3.48
C LYS A 129 22.87 6.44 -3.01
N ASN A 130 21.63 6.79 -3.35
CA ASN A 130 21.07 8.11 -3.13
C ASN A 130 20.19 8.20 -1.88
N TYR A 131 19.65 7.05 -1.39
CA TYR A 131 18.63 7.03 -0.37
C TYR A 131 18.94 6.12 0.80
N THR A 132 18.67 6.63 2.00
CA THR A 132 18.30 5.82 3.16
C THR A 132 16.77 5.73 3.24
N ALA A 133 16.24 4.81 4.04
CA ALA A 133 14.79 4.70 4.25
C ALA A 133 14.17 6.03 4.72
N ASN A 134 14.81 6.72 5.67
CA ASN A 134 14.36 8.00 6.19
C ASN A 134 14.34 9.10 5.12
N THR A 135 15.42 9.24 4.34
CA THR A 135 15.47 10.28 3.30
C THR A 135 14.46 10.03 2.19
N TYR A 136 14.27 8.77 1.82
CA TYR A 136 13.26 8.36 0.84
C TYR A 136 11.85 8.68 1.32
N LEU A 137 11.51 8.27 2.55
CA LEU A 137 10.19 8.53 3.13
C LEU A 137 9.88 10.02 3.17
N LYS A 138 10.82 10.84 3.65
CA LYS A 138 10.63 12.30 3.73
C LYS A 138 10.36 12.92 2.37
N GLU A 139 11.11 12.55 1.36
CA GLU A 139 10.93 13.06 0.00
C GLU A 139 9.54 12.68 -0.54
N ARG A 140 9.14 11.40 -0.41
CA ARG A 140 7.80 10.97 -0.87
C ARG A 140 6.67 11.65 -0.12
N LEU A 141 6.78 11.84 1.20
CA LEU A 141 5.77 12.57 1.98
C LEU A 141 5.63 14.02 1.53
N LEU A 142 6.74 14.71 1.23
CA LEU A 142 6.71 16.08 0.71
C LEU A 142 6.03 16.15 -0.67
N GLU A 143 6.29 15.18 -1.55
CA GLU A 143 5.67 15.13 -2.88
C GLU A 143 4.15 14.99 -2.84
N ILE A 144 3.62 14.26 -1.86
CA ILE A 144 2.18 14.12 -1.66
C ILE A 144 1.57 15.21 -0.76
N GLY A 145 2.35 16.25 -0.43
CA GLY A 145 1.89 17.43 0.32
C GLY A 145 1.82 17.24 1.84
N LEU A 146 2.40 16.17 2.38
CA LEU A 146 2.49 15.94 3.82
C LEU A 146 3.81 16.53 4.35
N LYS A 147 3.72 17.31 5.44
CA LYS A 147 4.90 17.78 6.16
C LYS A 147 5.48 16.63 6.96
N SER A 148 6.78 16.39 6.81
CA SER A 148 7.56 15.42 7.62
C SER A 148 7.84 15.95 9.01
#